data_5f4606e5696dd62f0cf081773c60ea95
#
_entry.id   5f4606e5696dd62f0cf081773c60ea95
#
_cell.length_a   1.000
_cell.length_b   1.000
_cell.length_c   1.000
_cell.angle_alpha   90.00
_cell.angle_beta   90.00
_cell.angle_gamma   90.00
#
_symmetry.space_group_name_H-M   'P 1'
#
loop_
_entity.id
_entity.type
_entity.pdbx_description
1 polymer ?
#
loop_
_entity_poly.entity_id
_entity_poly.type
_entity_poly.pdbx_seq_one_letter_code
_entity_poly.pdbx_strand_id
1 'polypeptide(L)'
;MTKKELIVKVLEDLGFKPHEDEDGDLAFRYQMKNIFAVVGDESEQYLVLIFPQFYEIEDGEEHLALAACNKITRELKLVKVYVDQTFKNVSANSEFYYTDEESMKNNIENSLRILGIVRTLYRSTRNEFIE
;
A
#
# COMPACT_ATOMS: atom_id res chain seq x y z
N MET A 1 -10.08 14.37 18.94
CA MET A 1 -9.11 13.33 18.54
C MET A 1 -8.41 13.78 17.27
N THR A 2 -7.08 13.68 17.25
CA THR A 2 -6.31 14.05 16.05
C THR A 2 -6.50 12.98 14.96
N LYS A 3 -6.11 13.31 13.74
CA LYS A 3 -6.12 12.37 12.62
C LYS A 3 -5.29 11.13 12.94
N LYS A 4 -4.08 11.33 13.47
CA LYS A 4 -3.20 10.22 13.85
C LYS A 4 -3.85 9.33 14.92
N GLU A 5 -4.45 9.93 15.94
CA GLU A 5 -5.15 9.18 16.98
C GLU A 5 -6.31 8.37 16.41
N LEU A 6 -7.03 8.93 15.46
CA LEU A 6 -8.12 8.21 14.80
C LEU A 6 -7.60 7.02 14.01
N ILE A 7 -6.50 7.20 13.28
CA ILE A 7 -5.90 6.10 12.51
C ILE A 7 -5.45 4.99 13.45
N VAL A 8 -4.79 5.34 14.56
CA VAL A 8 -4.37 4.35 15.57
C VAL A 8 -5.56 3.58 16.10
N LYS A 9 -6.63 4.30 16.46
CA LYS A 9 -7.84 3.68 16.99
C LYS A 9 -8.44 2.68 16.00
N VAL A 10 -8.57 3.08 14.74
CA VAL A 10 -9.14 2.22 13.70
C VAL A 10 -8.26 0.98 13.48
N LEU A 11 -6.94 1.15 13.41
CA LEU A 11 -6.03 0.03 13.22
C LEU A 11 -6.08 -0.94 14.41
N GLU A 12 -6.15 -0.42 15.63
CA GLU A 12 -6.27 -1.24 16.83
C GLU A 12 -7.62 -1.98 16.88
N ASP A 13 -8.70 -1.32 16.49
CA ASP A 13 -10.02 -1.94 16.40
C ASP A 13 -10.03 -3.09 15.38
N LEU A 14 -9.20 -3.00 14.35
CA LEU A 14 -9.03 -4.05 13.34
C LEU A 14 -8.08 -5.17 13.80
N GLY A 15 -7.48 -5.03 14.97
CA GLY A 15 -6.61 -6.05 15.55
C GLY A 15 -5.12 -5.86 15.28
N PHE A 16 -4.72 -4.70 14.74
CA PHE A 16 -3.31 -4.40 14.47
C PHE A 16 -2.67 -3.66 15.64
N LYS A 17 -1.34 -3.64 15.63
CA LYS A 17 -0.55 -2.93 16.65
C LYS A 17 0.34 -1.90 15.97
N PRO A 18 -0.22 -0.74 15.60
CA PRO A 18 0.57 0.29 14.92
C PRO A 18 1.59 0.92 15.87
N HIS A 19 2.73 1.30 15.30
CA HIS A 19 3.72 2.09 16.04
C HIS A 19 4.22 3.19 15.13
N GLU A 20 4.55 4.32 15.74
CA GLU A 20 5.01 5.49 15.00
C GLU A 20 6.48 5.31 14.61
N ASP A 21 6.79 5.60 13.35
CA ASP A 21 8.17 5.55 12.86
C ASP A 21 8.84 6.93 12.98
N GLU A 22 10.07 7.05 12.49
CA GLU A 22 10.84 8.29 12.58
C GLU A 22 10.22 9.45 11.83
N ASP A 23 9.46 9.13 10.76
CA ASP A 23 8.81 10.14 9.92
C ASP A 23 7.44 10.57 10.44
N GLY A 24 6.99 10.00 11.55
CA GLY A 24 5.67 10.29 12.10
C GLY A 24 4.55 9.49 11.46
N ASP A 25 4.87 8.52 10.62
CA ASP A 25 3.90 7.62 10.03
C ASP A 25 3.68 6.40 10.91
N LEU A 26 2.63 5.64 10.63
CA LEU A 26 2.25 4.51 11.45
C LEU A 26 2.57 3.21 10.72
N ALA A 27 3.46 2.42 11.31
CA ALA A 27 3.85 1.12 10.75
C ALA A 27 3.08 0.00 11.44
N PHE A 28 2.62 -0.97 10.69
CA PHE A 28 1.96 -2.15 11.23
C PHE A 28 2.15 -3.37 10.31
N ARG A 29 1.84 -4.55 10.83
CA ARG A 29 1.97 -5.80 10.08
C ARG A 29 0.60 -6.31 9.66
N TYR A 30 0.48 -6.68 8.38
CA TYR A 30 -0.70 -7.33 7.84
C TYR A 30 -0.28 -8.59 7.10
N GLN A 31 -0.68 -9.76 7.58
CA GLN A 31 -0.33 -11.04 6.96
C GLN A 31 1.17 -11.13 6.62
N MET A 32 2.00 -10.83 7.62
CA MET A 32 3.46 -10.85 7.53
C MET A 32 4.07 -9.81 6.58
N LYS A 33 3.28 -8.82 6.18
CA LYS A 33 3.74 -7.71 5.34
C LYS A 33 3.84 -6.44 6.18
N ASN A 34 4.85 -5.63 5.90
CA ASN A 34 5.00 -4.33 6.55
C ASN A 34 4.21 -3.30 5.76
N ILE A 35 3.24 -2.69 6.43
CA ILE A 35 2.38 -1.66 5.83
C ILE A 35 2.59 -0.36 6.61
N PHE A 36 2.58 0.76 5.90
CA PHE A 36 2.70 2.08 6.50
C PHE A 36 1.45 2.90 6.19
N ALA A 37 0.88 3.50 7.23
CA ALA A 37 -0.17 4.49 7.06
C ALA A 37 0.49 5.87 7.13
N VAL A 38 0.47 6.58 6.00
CA VAL A 38 1.06 7.91 5.90
C VAL A 38 0.04 8.92 6.38
N VAL A 39 0.31 9.56 7.52
CA VAL A 39 -0.63 10.49 8.14
C VAL A 39 -0.82 11.74 7.29
N GLY A 40 0.27 12.32 6.80
CA GLY A 40 0.20 13.51 5.96
C GLY A 40 -0.33 14.73 6.71
N ASP A 41 -1.04 15.59 6.02
CA ASP A 41 -1.61 16.80 6.58
C ASP A 41 -2.77 16.46 7.52
N GLU A 42 -2.65 16.92 8.78
CA GLU A 42 -3.67 16.69 9.82
C GLU A 42 -5.05 17.22 9.43
N SER A 43 -5.10 18.26 8.62
CA SER A 43 -6.36 18.89 8.23
C SER A 43 -7.07 18.19 7.06
N GLU A 44 -6.38 17.28 6.37
CA GLU A 44 -6.96 16.57 5.23
C GLU A 44 -7.54 15.22 5.67
N GLN A 45 -8.77 14.95 5.23
CA GLN A 45 -9.42 13.66 5.45
C GLN A 45 -9.01 12.69 4.33
N TYR A 46 -7.71 12.45 4.23
CA TYR A 46 -7.10 11.66 3.18
C TYR A 46 -6.04 10.76 3.79
N LEU A 47 -5.99 9.50 3.38
CA LEU A 47 -5.05 8.54 3.94
C LEU A 47 -4.38 7.75 2.82
N VAL A 48 -3.10 7.49 2.99
CA VAL A 48 -2.33 6.65 2.08
C VAL A 48 -1.81 5.45 2.87
N LEU A 49 -2.07 4.25 2.36
CA LEU A 49 -1.47 3.03 2.87
C LEU A 49 -0.44 2.56 1.86
N ILE A 50 0.77 2.27 2.32
CA ILE A 50 1.88 1.86 1.46
C ILE A 50 2.35 0.47 1.83
N PHE A 51 2.48 -0.40 0.82
CA PHE A 51 3.21 -1.65 0.92
C PHE A 51 4.50 -1.45 0.12
N PRO A 52 5.60 -1.05 0.77
CA PRO A 52 6.80 -0.63 0.05
C PRO A 52 7.69 -1.78 -0.33
N GLN A 53 8.34 -1.65 -1.48
CA GLN A 53 9.48 -2.46 -1.90
C GLN A 53 9.28 -3.97 -1.71
N PHE A 54 8.14 -4.47 -2.16
CA PHE A 54 7.81 -5.88 -1.96
C PHE A 54 8.45 -6.81 -2.99
N TYR A 55 9.10 -6.26 -4.01
CA TYR A 55 9.80 -7.04 -5.03
C TYR A 55 11.02 -6.26 -5.51
N GLU A 56 12.19 -6.92 -5.48
CA GLU A 56 13.41 -6.34 -5.99
C GLU A 56 13.56 -6.68 -7.47
N ILE A 57 13.70 -5.64 -8.29
CA ILE A 57 13.82 -5.78 -9.75
C ILE A 57 15.25 -6.18 -10.09
N GLU A 58 15.40 -7.27 -10.83
CA GLU A 58 16.70 -7.72 -11.28
C GLU A 58 17.22 -6.84 -12.43
N ASP A 59 18.54 -6.75 -12.54
CA ASP A 59 19.18 -5.99 -13.60
C ASP A 59 18.69 -6.44 -14.97
N GLY A 60 18.29 -5.48 -15.80
CA GLY A 60 17.80 -5.76 -17.14
C GLY A 60 16.32 -6.08 -17.22
N GLU A 61 15.62 -6.15 -16.10
CA GLU A 61 14.18 -6.46 -16.06
C GLU A 61 13.28 -5.27 -15.79
N GLU A 62 13.82 -4.05 -15.88
CA GLU A 62 13.06 -2.84 -15.60
C GLU A 62 11.83 -2.70 -16.48
N HIS A 63 11.97 -3.04 -17.77
CA HIS A 63 10.86 -2.95 -18.71
C HIS A 63 9.75 -4.00 -18.39
N LEU A 64 10.14 -5.19 -17.91
CA LEU A 64 9.18 -6.19 -17.47
C LEU A 64 8.40 -5.68 -16.27
N ALA A 65 9.10 -5.05 -15.33
CA ALA A 65 8.48 -4.49 -14.14
C ALA A 65 7.49 -3.38 -14.51
N LEU A 66 7.88 -2.48 -15.41
CA LEU A 66 7.01 -1.40 -15.86
C LEU A 66 5.75 -1.96 -16.55
N ALA A 67 5.91 -2.96 -17.42
CA ALA A 67 4.79 -3.56 -18.12
C ALA A 67 3.83 -4.26 -17.14
N ALA A 68 4.37 -5.02 -16.19
CA ALA A 68 3.57 -5.71 -15.18
C ALA A 68 2.81 -4.72 -14.29
N CYS A 69 3.49 -3.69 -13.80
CA CYS A 69 2.87 -2.66 -12.96
C CYS A 69 1.75 -1.93 -13.71
N ASN A 70 1.99 -1.60 -14.98
CA ASN A 70 0.98 -0.94 -15.79
C ASN A 70 -0.27 -1.80 -15.96
N LYS A 71 -0.09 -3.09 -16.24
CA LYS A 71 -1.22 -4.01 -16.40
C LYS A 71 -2.01 -4.14 -15.10
N ILE A 72 -1.33 -4.36 -13.98
CA ILE A 72 -1.98 -4.53 -12.68
C ILE A 72 -2.75 -3.27 -12.29
N THR A 73 -2.13 -2.09 -12.44
CA THR A 73 -2.77 -0.84 -12.07
C THR A 73 -4.01 -0.54 -12.92
N ARG A 74 -4.02 -0.97 -14.19
CA ARG A 74 -5.21 -0.83 -15.03
C ARG A 74 -6.35 -1.74 -14.58
N GLU A 75 -6.04 -2.88 -13.98
CA GLU A 75 -7.03 -3.91 -13.66
C GLU A 75 -7.50 -3.89 -12.21
N LEU A 76 -6.64 -3.50 -11.27
CA LEU A 76 -6.99 -3.45 -9.86
C LEU A 76 -7.75 -2.17 -9.52
N LYS A 77 -8.67 -2.32 -8.58
CA LYS A 77 -9.35 -1.16 -8.01
C LYS A 77 -8.54 -0.62 -6.86
N LEU A 78 -8.60 0.69 -6.64
CA LEU A 78 -8.12 1.38 -5.45
C LEU A 78 -6.60 1.43 -5.27
N VAL A 79 -5.86 0.47 -5.77
CA VAL A 79 -4.43 0.30 -5.53
C VAL A 79 -3.62 0.61 -6.78
N LYS A 80 -2.52 1.36 -6.60
CA LYS A 80 -1.50 1.58 -7.62
C LYS A 80 -0.34 0.65 -7.33
N VAL A 81 0.17 -0.01 -8.36
CA VAL A 81 1.39 -0.81 -8.28
C VAL A 81 2.40 -0.16 -9.21
N TYR A 82 3.58 0.13 -8.70
CA TYR A 82 4.52 0.96 -9.45
C TYR A 82 5.97 0.61 -9.15
N VAL A 83 6.83 0.98 -10.09
CA VAL A 83 8.28 0.92 -9.91
C VAL A 83 8.69 2.19 -9.16
N ASP A 84 9.48 2.04 -8.11
CA ASP A 84 9.90 3.20 -7.33
C ASP A 84 10.92 4.06 -8.08
N GLN A 85 11.24 5.22 -7.51
CA GLN A 85 12.11 6.19 -8.18
C GLN A 85 13.54 5.70 -8.40
N THR A 86 13.97 4.65 -7.71
CA THR A 86 15.30 4.07 -7.91
C THR A 86 15.34 3.09 -9.08
N PHE A 87 14.18 2.67 -9.59
CA PHE A 87 14.02 1.60 -10.59
C PHE A 87 14.50 0.23 -10.09
N LYS A 88 14.63 0.07 -8.78
CA LYS A 88 15.12 -1.18 -8.19
C LYS A 88 14.05 -1.98 -7.48
N ASN A 89 12.93 -1.37 -7.15
CA ASN A 89 11.89 -2.03 -6.37
C ASN A 89 10.50 -1.72 -6.89
N VAL A 90 9.58 -2.67 -6.65
CA VAL A 90 8.16 -2.49 -6.91
C VAL A 90 7.45 -2.25 -5.58
N SER A 91 6.58 -1.27 -5.56
CA SER A 91 5.80 -0.89 -4.38
C SER A 91 4.33 -0.77 -4.76
N ALA A 92 3.47 -0.68 -3.76
CA ALA A 92 2.04 -0.47 -3.98
C ALA A 92 1.47 0.50 -2.94
N ASN A 93 0.53 1.33 -3.37
CA ASN A 93 -0.17 2.28 -2.52
C ASN A 93 -1.67 2.11 -2.69
N SER A 94 -2.41 2.32 -1.60
CA SER A 94 -3.84 2.57 -1.66
C SER A 94 -4.08 3.96 -1.10
N GLU A 95 -4.83 4.78 -1.81
CA GLU A 95 -5.09 6.17 -1.41
C GLU A 95 -6.59 6.42 -1.44
N PHE A 96 -7.11 7.04 -0.39
CA PHE A 96 -8.56 7.29 -0.31
C PHE A 96 -8.89 8.47 0.59
N TYR A 97 -10.05 9.07 0.33
CA TYR A 97 -10.66 10.03 1.22
C TYR A 97 -11.57 9.30 2.21
N TYR A 98 -11.76 9.87 3.37
CA TYR A 98 -12.71 9.36 4.35
C TYR A 98 -13.51 10.53 4.92
N THR A 99 -14.71 10.25 5.42
CA THR A 99 -15.58 11.29 5.99
C THR A 99 -15.75 11.12 7.49
N ASP A 100 -15.58 9.89 8.01
CA ASP A 100 -15.76 9.57 9.41
C ASP A 100 -14.95 8.31 9.75
N GLU A 101 -15.05 7.88 11.00
CA GLU A 101 -14.33 6.72 11.48
C GLU A 101 -14.75 5.44 10.74
N GLU A 102 -16.05 5.29 10.46
CA GLU A 102 -16.57 4.10 9.79
C GLU A 102 -16.05 4.00 8.36
N SER A 103 -16.07 5.11 7.62
CA SER A 103 -15.56 5.11 6.24
C SER A 103 -14.06 4.88 6.21
N MET A 104 -13.31 5.42 7.18
CA MET A 104 -11.88 5.14 7.30
C MET A 104 -11.65 3.64 7.50
N LYS A 105 -12.37 3.03 8.43
CA LYS A 105 -12.22 1.61 8.72
C LYS A 105 -12.54 0.75 7.51
N ASN A 106 -13.66 1.02 6.83
CA ASN A 106 -14.05 0.28 5.64
C ASN A 106 -13.03 0.40 4.52
N ASN A 107 -12.50 1.60 4.31
CA ASN A 107 -11.50 1.84 3.28
C ASN A 107 -10.16 1.17 3.59
N ILE A 108 -9.76 1.17 4.86
CA ILE A 108 -8.55 0.45 5.28
C ILE A 108 -8.71 -1.05 5.04
N GLU A 109 -9.84 -1.63 5.44
CA GLU A 109 -10.08 -3.05 5.23
C GLU A 109 -10.06 -3.44 3.76
N ASN A 110 -10.72 -2.65 2.91
CA ASN A 110 -10.72 -2.89 1.47
C ASN A 110 -9.33 -2.77 0.87
N SER A 111 -8.58 -1.75 1.30
CA SER A 111 -7.21 -1.53 0.85
C SER A 111 -6.30 -2.70 1.22
N LEU A 112 -6.40 -3.18 2.44
CA LEU A 112 -5.55 -4.26 2.92
C LEU A 112 -5.81 -5.57 2.18
N ARG A 113 -7.07 -5.86 1.86
CA ARG A 113 -7.38 -7.06 1.07
C ARG A 113 -6.70 -7.04 -0.28
N ILE A 114 -6.66 -5.87 -0.93
CA ILE A 114 -6.03 -5.75 -2.24
C ILE A 114 -4.50 -5.70 -2.11
N LEU A 115 -3.97 -4.91 -1.17
CA LEU A 115 -2.54 -4.88 -0.92
C LEU A 115 -2.00 -6.26 -0.56
N GLY A 116 -2.81 -7.09 0.08
CA GLY A 116 -2.42 -8.43 0.47
C GLY A 116 -2.16 -9.38 -0.70
N ILE A 117 -2.68 -9.09 -1.89
CA ILE A 117 -2.51 -9.97 -3.05
C ILE A 117 -1.52 -9.43 -4.09
N VAL A 118 -1.07 -8.18 -3.98
CA VAL A 118 -0.30 -7.54 -5.05
C VAL A 118 1.05 -8.22 -5.31
N ARG A 119 1.71 -8.75 -4.28
CA ARG A 119 3.00 -9.39 -4.46
C ARG A 119 2.90 -10.65 -5.32
N THR A 120 1.93 -11.50 -5.01
CA THR A 120 1.69 -12.72 -5.79
C THR A 120 1.20 -12.36 -7.19
N LEU A 121 0.31 -11.39 -7.28
CA LEU A 121 -0.22 -10.94 -8.57
C LEU A 121 0.89 -10.33 -9.43
N TYR A 122 1.80 -9.56 -8.84
CA TYR A 122 2.93 -8.99 -9.57
C TYR A 122 3.79 -10.10 -10.18
N ARG A 123 4.13 -11.11 -9.39
CA ARG A 123 4.96 -12.22 -9.86
C ARG A 123 4.33 -12.97 -11.02
N SER A 124 3.05 -13.28 -10.94
CA SER A 124 2.35 -13.98 -12.02
C SER A 124 2.22 -13.11 -13.25
N THR A 125 1.92 -11.84 -13.08
CA THR A 125 1.77 -10.90 -14.19
C THR A 125 3.10 -10.67 -14.90
N ARG A 126 4.18 -10.48 -14.12
CA ARG A 126 5.52 -10.35 -14.68
C ARG A 126 5.87 -11.53 -15.56
N ASN A 127 5.55 -12.75 -15.11
CA ASN A 127 5.85 -13.96 -15.86
C ASN A 127 5.12 -14.03 -17.20
N GLU A 128 3.97 -13.38 -17.35
CA GLU A 128 3.25 -13.31 -18.62
C GLU A 128 4.02 -12.56 -19.70
N PHE A 129 4.95 -11.68 -19.29
CA PHE A 129 5.75 -10.87 -20.23
C PHE A 129 7.12 -11.48 -20.52
N ILE A 130 7.41 -12.64 -19.97
CA ILE A 130 8.66 -13.37 -20.24
C ILE A 130 8.38 -14.32 -21.42
N GLU A 131 9.22 -14.25 -22.42
CA GLU A 131 9.13 -15.12 -23.60
C GLU A 131 9.94 -16.40 -23.45
#